data_f2cecfa4fd3641cc06cabeaf8bc7bee4
#
_entry.id   f2cecfa4fd3641cc06cabeaf8bc7bee4
#
_cell.length_a   1.000
_cell.length_b   1.000
_cell.length_c   1.000
_cell.angle_alpha   90.00
_cell.angle_beta   90.00
_cell.angle_gamma   90.00
#
_symmetry.space_group_name_H-M   'P 1'
#
loop_
_entity.id
_entity.type
_entity.pdbx_description
1 polymer ?
#
loop_
_entity_poly.entity_id
_entity_poly.type
_entity_poly.pdbx_seq_one_letter_code
_entity_poly.pdbx_strand_id
1 'polypeptide(L)'
;MLFRSYAGISISKTIIVTMLISGGLAGLAAVNPVMGSTHYLGLNFPAGAGFIGIAIALMGRQHPVGILLSSILFGALIQGGFDLSLEKPNIPPETFIFIQGLIILFCGAMENLYAPVLSAMFKRKDK
;
A
#
# COMPACT_ATOMS: atom_id res chain seq x y z
N MET A 1 15.02 2.00 20.84
CA MET A 1 15.27 3.43 20.54
C MET A 1 16.71 3.89 20.87
N LEU A 2 17.42 3.25 21.79
CA LEU A 2 18.75 3.67 22.27
C LEU A 2 19.90 3.46 21.25
N PHE A 3 19.80 2.45 20.38
CA PHE A 3 20.88 2.14 19.42
C PHE A 3 21.09 3.19 18.29
N ARG A 4 20.05 3.97 17.94
CA ARG A 4 20.16 5.02 16.92
C ARG A 4 20.95 6.25 17.38
N SER A 5 20.93 6.54 18.67
CA SER A 5 21.67 7.67 19.24
C SER A 5 23.18 7.44 19.23
N TYR A 6 23.63 6.17 19.31
CA TYR A 6 25.05 5.82 19.23
C TYR A 6 25.67 5.93 17.83
N ALA A 7 24.84 5.91 16.77
CA ALA A 7 25.29 6.02 15.39
C ALA A 7 25.42 7.49 14.90
N GLY A 8 25.25 8.49 15.76
CA GLY A 8 25.36 9.91 15.40
C GLY A 8 24.24 10.42 14.47
N ILE A 9 23.17 9.64 14.27
CA ILE A 9 22.04 10.03 13.41
C ILE A 9 21.07 10.88 14.21
N SER A 10 20.87 12.13 13.81
CA SER A 10 19.90 13.02 14.45
C SER A 10 18.47 12.57 14.07
N ILE A 11 17.74 12.04 15.05
CA ILE A 11 16.36 11.53 14.89
C ILE A 11 15.46 12.61 14.28
N SER A 12 15.56 13.85 14.75
CA SER A 12 14.76 14.96 14.24
C SER A 12 14.99 15.23 12.75
N LYS A 13 16.25 15.22 12.28
CA LYS A 13 16.55 15.42 10.84
C LYS A 13 15.97 14.29 9.99
N THR A 14 16.08 13.05 10.46
CA THR A 14 15.53 11.88 9.73
C THR A 14 14.02 11.97 9.61
N ILE A 15 13.33 12.34 10.69
CA ILE A 15 11.85 12.49 10.67
C ILE A 15 11.44 13.61 9.71
N ILE A 16 12.11 14.77 9.75
CA ILE A 16 11.78 15.89 8.87
C ILE A 16 11.97 15.50 7.40
N VAL A 17 13.09 14.86 7.06
CA VAL A 17 13.37 14.44 5.67
C VAL A 17 12.36 13.41 5.18
N THR A 18 12.04 12.38 5.99
CA THR A 18 11.03 11.38 5.61
C THR A 18 9.65 11.98 5.45
N MET A 19 9.25 12.91 6.31
CA MET A 19 7.97 13.61 6.19
C MET A 19 7.91 14.50 4.95
N LEU A 20 8.99 15.19 4.60
CA LEU A 20 9.07 15.99 3.37
C LEU A 20 8.94 15.13 2.12
N ILE A 21 9.64 14.01 2.06
CA ILE A 21 9.55 13.07 0.93
C ILE A 21 8.14 12.50 0.83
N SER A 22 7.57 12.05 1.94
CA SER A 22 6.21 11.48 1.98
C SER A 22 5.16 12.51 1.55
N GLY A 23 5.26 13.75 2.06
CA GLY A 23 4.37 14.84 1.67
C GLY A 23 4.50 15.22 0.19
N GLY A 24 5.73 15.25 -0.33
CA GLY A 24 5.98 15.47 -1.76
C GLY A 24 5.36 14.39 -2.65
N LEU A 25 5.52 13.12 -2.30
CA LEU A 25 4.89 12.00 -3.01
C LEU A 25 3.36 12.04 -2.92
N ALA A 26 2.80 12.39 -1.77
CA ALA A 26 1.35 12.56 -1.61
C ALA A 26 0.81 13.71 -2.47
N GLY A 27 1.55 14.82 -2.57
CA GLY A 27 1.23 15.93 -3.48
C GLY A 27 1.22 15.49 -4.95
N LEU A 28 2.22 14.73 -5.38
CA LEU A 28 2.27 14.17 -6.74
C LEU A 28 1.11 13.21 -7.02
N ALA A 29 0.69 12.41 -6.03
CA ALA A 29 -0.45 11.53 -6.18
C ALA A 29 -1.77 12.31 -6.42
N ALA A 30 -1.90 13.51 -5.91
CA ALA A 30 -3.07 14.37 -6.12
C ALA A 30 -3.12 14.98 -7.55
N VAL A 31 -1.98 15.10 -8.22
CA VAL A 31 -1.90 15.73 -9.55
C VAL A 31 -2.72 14.96 -10.59
N ASN A 32 -2.62 13.64 -10.60
CA ASN A 32 -3.31 12.81 -11.58
C ASN A 32 -4.84 12.97 -11.55
N PRO A 33 -5.54 12.79 -10.42
CA PRO A 33 -6.99 12.94 -10.40
C PRO A 33 -7.45 14.40 -10.54
N VAL A 34 -6.71 15.37 -10.00
CA VAL A 34 -7.10 16.80 -10.10
C VAL A 34 -6.90 17.35 -11.50
N MET A 35 -5.79 17.03 -12.16
CA MET A 35 -5.49 17.53 -13.49
C MET A 35 -5.99 16.61 -14.61
N GLY A 36 -6.15 15.31 -14.34
CA GLY A 36 -6.50 14.32 -15.36
C GLY A 36 -8.00 14.02 -15.47
N SER A 37 -8.74 13.94 -14.37
CA SER A 37 -10.12 13.45 -14.43
C SER A 37 -11.18 14.44 -13.92
N THR A 38 -10.95 15.05 -12.76
CA THR A 38 -12.01 15.86 -12.11
C THR A 38 -11.89 17.35 -12.37
N HIS A 39 -10.70 17.88 -12.61
CA HIS A 39 -10.40 19.31 -12.78
C HIS A 39 -10.83 20.21 -11.62
N TYR A 40 -11.23 19.64 -10.47
CA TYR A 40 -11.54 20.36 -9.24
C TYR A 40 -11.18 19.54 -8.01
N LEU A 41 -10.92 20.20 -6.90
CA LEU A 41 -10.69 19.59 -5.59
C LEU A 41 -12.04 19.38 -4.89
N GLY A 42 -12.51 18.14 -4.85
CA GLY A 42 -13.69 17.77 -4.09
C GLY A 42 -13.38 17.60 -2.59
N LEU A 43 -14.36 17.87 -1.73
CA LEU A 43 -14.22 17.75 -0.27
C LEU A 43 -13.90 16.29 0.19
N ASN A 44 -14.29 15.28 -0.59
CA ASN A 44 -14.06 13.88 -0.29
C ASN A 44 -12.88 13.26 -1.08
N PHE A 45 -12.08 14.09 -1.66
CA PHE A 45 -10.83 13.71 -2.29
C PHE A 45 -9.73 13.58 -1.23
N PRO A 46 -9.06 12.54 -1.07
CA PRO A 46 -8.96 11.16 -1.53
C PRO A 46 -9.58 10.18 -0.52
N ALA A 47 -10.87 9.96 -0.54
CA ALA A 47 -11.58 9.12 0.42
C ALA A 47 -10.97 7.71 0.49
N GLY A 48 -10.24 7.42 1.57
CA GLY A 48 -9.68 6.10 1.83
C GLY A 48 -8.36 5.78 1.13
N ALA A 49 -7.85 6.61 0.21
CA ALA A 49 -6.61 6.34 -0.52
C ALA A 49 -5.39 6.16 0.40
N GLY A 50 -5.35 6.88 1.52
CA GLY A 50 -4.30 6.71 2.53
C GLY A 50 -4.30 5.33 3.18
N PHE A 51 -5.48 4.80 3.50
CA PHE A 51 -5.62 3.45 4.07
C PHE A 51 -5.22 2.37 3.05
N ILE A 52 -5.63 2.52 1.79
CA ILE A 52 -5.22 1.64 0.71
C ILE A 52 -3.71 1.70 0.52
N GLY A 53 -3.10 2.89 0.60
CA GLY A 53 -1.65 3.06 0.54
C GLY A 53 -0.90 2.33 1.65
N ILE A 54 -1.42 2.34 2.89
CA ILE A 54 -0.86 1.57 4.01
C ILE A 54 -0.93 0.06 3.70
N ALA A 55 -2.08 -0.41 3.21
CA ALA A 55 -2.26 -1.81 2.85
C ALA A 55 -1.31 -2.26 1.73
N ILE A 56 -1.12 -1.44 0.69
CA ILE A 56 -0.16 -1.68 -0.40
C ILE A 56 1.27 -1.73 0.14
N ALA A 57 1.63 -0.84 1.06
CA ALA A 57 2.95 -0.81 1.67
C ALA A 57 3.24 -2.08 2.49
N LEU A 58 2.26 -2.55 3.26
CA LEU A 58 2.36 -3.81 4.01
C LEU A 58 2.48 -5.00 3.06
N MET A 59 1.64 -5.07 2.03
CA MET A 59 1.69 -6.14 1.02
C MET A 59 3.03 -6.16 0.27
N GLY A 60 3.61 -4.99 -0.02
CA GLY A 60 4.95 -4.85 -0.63
C GLY A 60 6.10 -5.15 0.32
N ARG A 61 5.82 -5.55 1.59
CA ARG A 61 6.81 -5.84 2.64
C ARG A 61 7.80 -4.70 2.88
N GLN A 62 7.33 -3.47 2.73
CA GLN A 62 8.11 -2.24 2.86
C GLN A 62 9.35 -2.19 1.93
N HIS A 63 9.40 -3.06 0.91
CA HIS A 63 10.45 -3.05 -0.10
C HIS A 63 10.00 -2.20 -1.30
N PRO A 64 10.82 -1.28 -1.84
CA PRO A 64 10.40 -0.37 -2.91
C PRO A 64 9.83 -1.07 -4.14
N VAL A 65 10.49 -2.14 -4.60
CA VAL A 65 10.04 -2.93 -5.76
C VAL A 65 8.72 -3.66 -5.46
N GLY A 66 8.58 -4.22 -4.24
CA GLY A 66 7.36 -4.88 -3.79
C GLY A 66 6.18 -3.90 -3.73
N ILE A 67 6.39 -2.70 -3.21
CA ILE A 67 5.37 -1.65 -3.15
C ILE A 67 4.95 -1.22 -4.56
N LEU A 68 5.90 -1.12 -5.49
CA LEU A 68 5.61 -0.76 -6.87
C LEU A 68 4.75 -1.82 -7.56
N LEU A 69 5.08 -3.10 -7.42
CA LEU A 69 4.30 -4.20 -7.98
C LEU A 69 2.90 -4.30 -7.36
N SER A 70 2.80 -4.19 -6.03
CA SER A 70 1.51 -4.21 -5.34
C SER A 70 0.65 -3.00 -5.69
N SER A 71 1.24 -1.82 -5.89
CA SER A 71 0.48 -0.63 -6.30
C SER A 71 -0.10 -0.75 -7.71
N ILE A 72 0.64 -1.35 -8.65
CA ILE A 72 0.14 -1.64 -10.01
C ILE A 72 -1.01 -2.64 -9.95
N LEU A 73 -0.87 -3.70 -9.16
CA LEU A 73 -1.92 -4.71 -9.01
C LEU A 73 -3.19 -4.11 -8.41
N PHE A 74 -3.07 -3.31 -7.35
CA PHE A 74 -4.23 -2.66 -6.74
C PHE A 74 -4.84 -1.59 -7.64
N GLY A 75 -4.03 -0.83 -8.38
CA GLY A 75 -4.51 0.12 -9.37
C GLY A 75 -5.33 -0.55 -10.47
N ALA A 76 -4.84 -1.68 -10.99
CA ALA A 76 -5.57 -2.48 -11.98
C ALA A 76 -6.88 -3.05 -11.44
N LEU A 77 -6.90 -3.52 -10.17
CA LEU A 77 -8.10 -4.01 -9.51
C LEU A 77 -9.16 -2.91 -9.32
N ILE A 78 -8.73 -1.73 -8.88
CA ILE A 78 -9.64 -0.59 -8.68
C ILE A 78 -10.24 -0.13 -10.02
N GLN A 79 -9.38 0.06 -11.02
CA GLN A 79 -9.81 0.53 -12.33
C GLN A 79 -10.68 -0.50 -13.04
N GLY A 80 -10.24 -1.77 -13.07
CA GLY A 80 -11.02 -2.85 -13.68
C GLY A 80 -12.35 -3.11 -12.97
N GLY A 81 -12.38 -2.96 -11.65
CA GLY A 81 -13.61 -3.03 -10.86
C GLY A 81 -14.59 -1.92 -11.21
N PHE A 82 -14.11 -0.71 -11.38
CA PHE A 82 -14.92 0.44 -11.77
C PHE A 82 -15.50 0.26 -13.18
N ASP A 83 -14.67 -0.14 -14.15
CA ASP A 83 -15.09 -0.37 -15.53
C ASP A 83 -16.13 -1.49 -15.63
N LEU A 84 -15.95 -2.59 -14.88
CA LEU A 84 -16.92 -3.69 -14.85
C LEU A 84 -18.26 -3.27 -14.22
N SER A 85 -18.23 -2.41 -13.21
CA SER A 85 -19.44 -1.88 -12.58
C SER A 85 -20.24 -1.00 -13.54
N LEU A 86 -19.57 -0.30 -14.45
CA LEU A 86 -20.24 0.49 -15.50
C LEU A 86 -20.89 -0.39 -16.59
N GLU A 87 -20.22 -1.48 -16.98
CA GLU A 87 -20.73 -2.40 -18.02
C GLU A 87 -21.88 -3.29 -17.49
N LYS A 88 -21.82 -3.67 -16.22
CA LYS A 88 -22.80 -4.57 -15.59
C LYS A 88 -23.35 -3.95 -14.32
N PRO A 89 -24.49 -3.20 -14.41
CA PRO A 89 -25.11 -2.54 -13.25
C PRO A 89 -25.54 -3.47 -12.11
N ASN A 90 -25.60 -4.79 -12.39
CA ASN A 90 -25.96 -5.81 -11.39
C ASN A 90 -24.81 -6.13 -10.41
N ILE A 91 -23.58 -5.66 -10.68
CA ILE A 91 -22.42 -5.87 -9.81
C ILE A 91 -22.11 -4.55 -9.12
N PRO A 92 -22.41 -4.41 -7.82
CA PRO A 92 -22.13 -3.19 -7.09
C PRO A 92 -20.60 -3.02 -6.91
N PRO A 93 -20.10 -1.78 -6.95
CA PRO A 93 -18.67 -1.49 -6.77
C PRO A 93 -18.11 -1.96 -5.43
N GLU A 94 -18.96 -2.13 -4.42
CA GLU A 94 -18.61 -2.65 -3.09
C GLU A 94 -18.03 -4.07 -3.15
N THR A 95 -18.42 -4.86 -4.17
CA THR A 95 -17.89 -6.22 -4.38
C THR A 95 -16.39 -6.21 -4.61
N PHE A 96 -15.88 -5.22 -5.34
CA PHE A 96 -14.44 -5.08 -5.60
C PHE A 96 -13.68 -4.62 -4.36
N ILE A 97 -14.29 -3.76 -3.53
CA ILE A 97 -13.73 -3.35 -2.24
C ILE A 97 -13.63 -4.56 -1.31
N PHE A 98 -14.62 -5.43 -1.32
CA PHE A 98 -14.61 -6.68 -0.53
C PHE A 98 -13.49 -7.62 -0.99
N ILE A 99 -13.34 -7.85 -2.30
CA ILE A 99 -12.25 -8.67 -2.87
C ILE A 99 -10.89 -8.08 -2.51
N GLN A 100 -10.74 -6.78 -2.61
CA GLN A 100 -9.52 -6.07 -2.25
C GLN A 100 -9.16 -6.24 -0.77
N GLY A 101 -10.15 -6.11 0.13
CA GLY A 101 -9.99 -6.37 1.56
C GLY A 101 -9.57 -7.81 1.85
N LEU A 102 -10.14 -8.78 1.12
CA LEU A 102 -9.80 -10.19 1.24
C LEU A 102 -8.34 -10.46 0.82
N ILE A 103 -7.89 -9.85 -0.28
CA ILE A 103 -6.51 -9.96 -0.76
C ILE A 103 -5.53 -9.41 0.28
N ILE A 104 -5.82 -8.24 0.86
CA ILE A 104 -5.00 -7.62 1.91
C ILE A 104 -4.92 -8.54 3.13
N LEU A 105 -6.05 -9.09 3.55
CA LEU A 105 -6.12 -9.99 4.69
C LEU A 105 -5.31 -11.26 4.46
N PHE A 106 -5.43 -11.89 3.30
CA PHE A 106 -4.64 -13.07 2.98
C PHE A 106 -3.15 -12.78 2.89
N CYS A 107 -2.76 -11.68 2.23
CA CYS A 107 -1.35 -11.29 2.15
C CYS A 107 -0.76 -11.00 3.53
N GLY A 108 -1.48 -10.28 4.39
CA GLY A 108 -1.05 -10.02 5.77
C GLY A 108 -0.98 -11.28 6.64
N ALA A 109 -1.94 -12.19 6.49
CA ALA A 109 -1.92 -13.48 7.20
C ALA A 109 -0.75 -14.36 6.76
N MET A 110 -0.47 -14.42 5.45
CA MET A 110 0.62 -15.21 4.91
C MET A 110 1.99 -14.71 5.37
N GLU A 111 2.19 -13.41 5.48
CA GLU A 111 3.46 -12.84 5.95
C GLU A 111 3.85 -13.38 7.34
N ASN A 112 2.88 -13.52 8.23
CA ASN A 112 3.12 -13.99 9.60
C ASN A 112 3.27 -15.52 9.69
N LEU A 113 2.72 -16.28 8.72
CA LEU A 113 2.79 -17.75 8.70
C LEU A 113 4.07 -18.27 8.06
N TYR A 114 4.62 -17.57 7.04
CA TYR A 114 5.81 -18.05 6.34
C TYR A 114 7.10 -17.88 7.14
N ALA A 115 7.22 -16.87 7.99
CA ALA A 115 8.43 -16.65 8.78
C ALA A 115 8.80 -17.83 9.70
N PRO A 116 7.88 -18.39 10.50
CA PRO A 116 8.19 -19.55 11.35
C PRO A 116 8.33 -20.85 10.55
N VAL A 117 7.56 -21.02 9.46
CA VAL A 117 7.61 -22.26 8.65
C VAL A 117 8.92 -22.37 7.88
N LEU A 118 9.39 -21.29 7.26
CA LEU A 118 10.70 -21.26 6.58
C LEU A 118 11.85 -21.48 7.56
N SER A 119 11.82 -20.86 8.72
CA SER A 119 12.87 -21.04 9.74
C SER A 119 12.89 -22.48 10.27
N ALA A 120 11.74 -23.15 10.39
CA ALA A 120 11.65 -24.55 10.79
C ALA A 120 12.17 -25.50 9.69
N MET A 121 11.92 -25.18 8.41
CA MET A 121 12.42 -25.98 7.29
C MET A 121 13.94 -25.85 7.11
N PHE A 122 14.51 -24.66 7.25
CA PHE A 122 15.95 -24.43 7.13
C PHE A 122 16.73 -25.02 8.31
N LYS A 123 16.18 -24.95 9.53
CA LYS A 123 16.80 -25.53 10.73
C LYS A 123 16.86 -27.08 10.72
N ARG A 124 16.07 -27.72 9.86
CA ARG A 124 16.07 -29.20 9.70
C ARG A 124 17.15 -29.71 8.75
N LYS A 125 17.82 -28.84 8.02
CA LYS A 125 18.84 -29.21 7.03
C LYS A 125 20.27 -29.18 7.60
N ASP A 126 20.44 -28.67 8.82
CA ASP A 126 21.74 -28.56 9.51
C ASP A 126 21.89 -29.61 10.67
N LYS A 127 21.22 -30.77 10.57
CA LYS A 127 21.44 -31.90 11.47
C LYS A 127 21.84 -33.13 10.68
#